data_46d0f484fdf7c173d5102e860e69cc57
#
_entry.id   46d0f484fdf7c173d5102e860e69cc57
#
_cell.length_a   1.000
_cell.length_b   1.000
_cell.length_c   1.000
_cell.angle_alpha   90.00
_cell.angle_beta   90.00
_cell.angle_gamma   90.00
#
_symmetry.space_group_name_H-M   'P 1'
#
loop_
_entity.id
_entity.type
_entity.pdbx_description
1 polymer ?
#
loop_
_entity_poly.entity_id
_entity_poly.type
_entity_poly.pdbx_seq_one_letter_code
_entity_poly.pdbx_strand_id
1 'polypeptide(L)'
;MKGMELSKAYFEEHGRKLLDKFPQHRGDMAAGLVGEGSECYGYDDDVSRDHDFGPGFCVWLPQRTFDVIGEAMQREYDALPKEYLGFVRKETPEGGGRVGIFSIESFYERYTGCRPIPTDNRQWFWIPERFLSIATNGEVFLDQQGEFSKAKRLYRSRIRVI
;
A
#
# COMPACT_ATOMS: atom_id res chain seq x y z
N MET A 1 5.40 -9.14 17.88
CA MET A 1 4.37 -8.52 17.04
C MET A 1 4.79 -8.63 15.58
N LYS A 2 3.91 -9.10 14.72
CA LYS A 2 4.19 -9.19 13.29
C LYS A 2 4.05 -7.82 12.63
N GLY A 3 4.73 -7.65 11.48
CA GLY A 3 4.74 -6.38 10.76
C GLY A 3 3.36 -5.91 10.32
N MET A 4 2.49 -6.84 9.90
CA MET A 4 1.12 -6.50 9.52
C MET A 4 0.31 -6.00 10.72
N GLU A 5 0.49 -6.60 11.88
CA GLU A 5 -0.16 -6.16 13.12
C GLU A 5 0.34 -4.78 13.53
N LEU A 6 1.66 -4.54 13.40
CA LEU A 6 2.26 -3.25 13.69
C LEU A 6 1.73 -2.17 12.76
N SER A 7 1.66 -2.46 11.46
CA SER A 7 1.13 -1.53 10.46
C SER A 7 -0.32 -1.15 10.77
N LYS A 8 -1.14 -2.16 11.07
CA LYS A 8 -2.56 -1.94 11.37
C LYS A 8 -2.75 -1.11 12.64
N ALA A 9 -1.98 -1.42 13.70
CA ALA A 9 -2.06 -0.66 14.95
C ALA A 9 -1.62 0.79 14.75
N TYR A 10 -0.56 1.01 14.00
CA TYR A 10 -0.07 2.34 13.67
C TYR A 10 -1.11 3.12 12.86
N PHE A 11 -1.73 2.47 11.88
CA PHE A 11 -2.80 3.09 11.10
C PHE A 11 -3.99 3.46 11.98
N GLU A 12 -4.42 2.58 12.89
CA GLU A 12 -5.56 2.86 13.75
C GLU A 12 -5.31 4.07 14.67
N GLU A 13 -4.08 4.21 15.17
CA GLU A 13 -3.75 5.30 16.08
C GLU A 13 -3.41 6.61 15.36
N HIS A 14 -2.61 6.55 14.30
CA HIS A 14 -2.09 7.74 13.62
C HIS A 14 -2.65 7.92 12.22
N GLY A 15 -2.90 6.84 11.51
CA GLY A 15 -3.34 6.91 10.12
C GLY A 15 -4.73 7.48 9.95
N ARG A 16 -5.67 7.06 10.79
CA ARG A 16 -7.03 7.60 10.72
C ARG A 16 -7.07 9.10 10.96
N LYS A 17 -6.24 9.59 11.87
CA LYS A 17 -6.10 11.03 12.13
C LYS A 17 -5.53 11.77 10.92
N LEU A 18 -4.59 11.14 10.22
CA LEU A 18 -4.05 11.69 8.99
C LEU A 18 -5.15 11.84 7.93
N LEU A 19 -5.94 10.79 7.71
CA LEU A 19 -7.01 10.82 6.73
C LEU A 19 -8.05 11.91 7.08
N ASP A 20 -8.33 12.09 8.35
CA ASP A 20 -9.33 13.06 8.82
C ASP A 20 -8.90 14.53 8.59
N LYS A 21 -7.62 14.77 8.30
CA LYS A 21 -7.14 16.11 7.94
C LYS A 21 -7.57 16.54 6.55
N PHE A 22 -8.11 15.64 5.76
CA PHE A 22 -8.55 15.88 4.37
C PHE A 22 -10.03 15.48 4.22
N PRO A 23 -10.94 16.11 4.96
CA PRO A 23 -12.33 15.65 5.04
C PRO A 23 -13.09 15.71 3.71
N GLN A 24 -12.71 16.63 2.80
CA GLN A 24 -13.35 16.75 1.50
C GLN A 24 -13.06 15.56 0.57
N HIS A 25 -11.99 14.81 0.84
CA HIS A 25 -11.56 13.69 0.03
C HIS A 25 -11.62 12.36 0.79
N ARG A 26 -12.18 12.38 2.00
CA ARG A 26 -12.21 11.22 2.89
C ARG A 26 -12.85 9.99 2.24
N GLY A 27 -13.88 10.20 1.42
CA GLY A 27 -14.58 9.12 0.72
C GLY A 27 -13.78 8.47 -0.42
N ASP A 28 -12.71 9.11 -0.88
CA ASP A 28 -11.87 8.61 -1.99
C ASP A 28 -10.68 7.76 -1.50
N MET A 29 -10.50 7.63 -0.20
CA MET A 29 -9.29 7.05 0.36
C MET A 29 -9.38 5.56 0.59
N ALA A 30 -8.28 4.86 0.31
CA ALA A 30 -8.04 3.49 0.75
C ALA A 30 -6.73 3.45 1.51
N ALA A 31 -6.59 2.50 2.43
CA ALA A 31 -5.37 2.36 3.22
C ALA A 31 -5.13 0.90 3.58
N GLY A 32 -3.87 0.55 3.73
CA GLY A 32 -3.49 -0.81 4.07
C GLY A 32 -1.98 -1.01 3.97
N LEU A 33 -1.56 -2.25 3.85
CA LEU A 33 -0.17 -2.59 3.59
C LEU A 33 -0.14 -3.70 2.54
N VAL A 34 0.26 -3.33 1.33
CA VAL A 34 0.34 -4.21 0.17
C VAL A 34 1.64 -3.88 -0.57
N GLY A 35 2.26 -4.86 -1.19
CA GLY A 35 3.44 -4.67 -2.00
C GLY A 35 4.62 -5.52 -1.55
N GLU A 36 5.82 -4.99 -1.70
CA GLU A 36 7.05 -5.65 -1.31
C GLU A 36 7.16 -5.71 0.22
N GLY A 37 7.82 -6.74 0.71
CA GLY A 37 8.09 -6.91 2.12
C GLY A 37 7.52 -8.22 2.65
N SER A 38 8.28 -8.84 3.55
CA SER A 38 7.91 -10.14 4.11
C SER A 38 6.60 -10.08 4.90
N GLU A 39 6.29 -8.95 5.54
CA GLU A 39 5.06 -8.77 6.30
C GLU A 39 3.80 -8.88 5.44
N CYS A 40 3.91 -8.53 4.15
CA CYS A 40 2.81 -8.65 3.20
C CYS A 40 2.51 -10.11 2.83
N TYR A 41 3.48 -10.99 3.01
CA TYR A 41 3.35 -12.43 2.77
C TYR A 41 3.20 -13.24 4.05
N GLY A 42 3.26 -12.58 5.21
CA GLY A 42 3.19 -13.28 6.49
C GLY A 42 4.49 -13.99 6.89
N TYR A 43 5.61 -13.62 6.28
CA TYR A 43 6.93 -14.24 6.53
C TYR A 43 7.82 -13.40 7.45
N ASP A 44 7.26 -12.45 8.17
CA ASP A 44 8.01 -11.53 9.00
C ASP A 44 8.37 -12.17 10.34
N ASP A 45 9.42 -12.97 10.32
CA ASP A 45 10.03 -13.53 11.53
C ASP A 45 11.17 -12.60 12.02
N ASP A 46 11.87 -13.02 13.07
CA ASP A 46 12.93 -12.19 13.66
C ASP A 46 14.09 -11.92 12.69
N VAL A 47 14.31 -12.80 11.72
CA VAL A 47 15.38 -12.66 10.73
C VAL A 47 14.97 -11.65 9.65
N SER A 48 13.74 -11.74 9.16
CA SER A 48 13.26 -10.84 8.11
C SER A 48 13.02 -9.41 8.59
N ARG A 49 12.93 -9.18 9.90
CA ARG A 49 12.77 -7.85 10.48
C ARG A 49 14.00 -6.93 10.31
N ASP A 50 15.13 -7.47 9.88
CA ASP A 50 16.34 -6.68 9.66
C ASP A 50 16.23 -5.71 8.48
N HIS A 51 15.22 -5.87 7.61
CA HIS A 51 15.01 -5.04 6.42
C HIS A 51 13.69 -4.27 6.51
N ASP A 52 13.77 -2.95 6.44
CA ASP A 52 12.63 -2.01 6.32
C ASP A 52 11.44 -2.30 7.23
N PHE A 53 11.63 -3.09 8.28
CA PHE A 53 10.58 -3.37 9.25
C PHE A 53 10.39 -2.14 10.14
N GLY A 54 9.15 -1.68 10.24
CA GLY A 54 8.84 -0.55 11.10
C GLY A 54 7.40 -0.11 10.89
N PRO A 55 6.94 0.86 11.69
CA PRO A 55 5.58 1.35 11.58
C PRO A 55 5.39 2.10 10.27
N GLY A 56 4.35 1.74 9.52
CA GLY A 56 4.03 2.38 8.25
C GLY A 56 2.83 1.72 7.60
N PHE A 57 2.24 2.43 6.65
CA PHE A 57 1.10 1.96 5.88
C PHE A 57 1.06 2.69 4.54
N CYS A 58 0.26 2.17 3.62
CA CYS A 58 -0.01 2.82 2.34
C CYS A 58 -1.35 3.51 2.40
N VAL A 59 -1.47 4.65 1.72
CA VAL A 59 -2.74 5.29 1.39
C VAL A 59 -2.82 5.35 -0.13
N TRP A 60 -3.95 4.91 -0.68
CA TRP A 60 -4.18 4.92 -2.12
C TRP A 60 -5.33 5.86 -2.45
N LEU A 61 -5.09 6.74 -3.41
CA LEU A 61 -6.04 7.75 -3.87
C LEU A 61 -6.26 7.59 -5.36
N PRO A 62 -7.48 7.82 -5.88
CA PRO A 62 -7.64 7.97 -7.31
C PRO A 62 -6.70 9.06 -7.85
N GLN A 63 -6.25 8.92 -9.09
CA GLN A 63 -5.28 9.87 -9.65
C GLN A 63 -5.75 11.32 -9.54
N ARG A 64 -7.03 11.57 -9.79
CA ARG A 64 -7.61 12.92 -9.68
C ARG A 64 -7.45 13.52 -8.29
N THR A 65 -7.62 12.71 -7.25
CA THR A 65 -7.48 13.12 -5.86
C THR A 65 -6.01 13.27 -5.48
N PHE A 66 -5.19 12.33 -5.94
CA PHE A 66 -3.75 12.38 -5.73
C PHE A 66 -3.13 13.67 -6.30
N ASP A 67 -3.57 14.09 -7.48
CA ASP A 67 -3.09 15.32 -8.11
C ASP A 67 -3.40 16.57 -7.27
N VAL A 68 -4.46 16.53 -6.47
CA VAL A 68 -4.88 17.66 -5.63
C VAL A 68 -4.22 17.64 -4.26
N ILE A 69 -4.25 16.51 -3.55
CA ILE A 69 -3.82 16.44 -2.15
C ILE A 69 -2.64 15.51 -1.88
N GLY A 70 -2.17 14.76 -2.87
CA GLY A 70 -1.15 13.71 -2.65
C GLY A 70 0.12 14.24 -2.00
N GLU A 71 0.64 15.37 -2.48
CA GLU A 71 1.86 15.97 -1.96
C GLU A 71 1.68 16.48 -0.53
N ALA A 72 0.58 17.18 -0.27
CA ALA A 72 0.26 17.69 1.06
C ALA A 72 0.07 16.54 2.06
N MET A 73 -0.61 15.48 1.63
CA MET A 73 -0.84 14.31 2.45
C MET A 73 0.47 13.56 2.75
N GLN A 74 1.36 13.48 1.75
CA GLN A 74 2.68 12.87 1.97
C GLN A 74 3.50 13.63 3.01
N ARG A 75 3.45 14.96 2.99
CA ARG A 75 4.11 15.78 4.02
C ARG A 75 3.55 15.50 5.41
N GLU A 76 2.24 15.37 5.53
CA GLU A 76 1.61 15.02 6.80
C GLU A 76 1.97 13.60 7.25
N TYR A 77 2.07 12.67 6.30
CA TYR A 77 2.54 11.31 6.57
C TYR A 77 3.97 11.32 7.12
N ASP A 78 4.86 12.08 6.49
CA ASP A 78 6.25 12.17 6.89
C ASP A 78 6.42 12.80 8.29
N ALA A 79 5.45 13.59 8.73
CA ALA A 79 5.44 14.19 10.06
C ALA A 79 4.90 13.26 11.15
N LEU A 80 4.34 12.11 10.80
CA LEU A 80 3.87 11.14 11.78
C LEU A 80 5.05 10.56 12.59
N PRO A 81 4.81 10.10 13.84
CA PRO A 81 5.87 9.50 14.62
C PRO A 81 6.54 8.34 13.89
N LYS A 82 7.87 8.38 13.79
CA LYS A 82 8.63 7.31 13.13
C LYS A 82 8.91 6.12 14.05
N GLU A 83 8.71 6.31 15.36
CA GLU A 83 8.82 5.27 16.34
C GLU A 83 7.43 4.94 16.88
N TYR A 84 7.10 3.66 16.96
CA TYR A 84 5.83 3.19 17.47
C TYR A 84 6.00 1.80 18.08
N LEU A 85 5.56 1.65 19.33
CA LEU A 85 5.66 0.38 20.09
C LEU A 85 7.07 -0.21 20.09
N GLY A 86 8.09 0.65 20.15
CA GLY A 86 9.49 0.24 20.19
C GLY A 86 10.12 -0.05 18.83
N PHE A 87 9.37 0.10 17.75
CA PHE A 87 9.89 -0.08 16.39
C PHE A 87 10.09 1.27 15.73
N VAL A 88 11.20 1.40 14.99
CA VAL A 88 11.54 2.63 14.28
C VAL A 88 11.49 2.36 12.78
N ARG A 89 10.77 3.21 12.04
CA ARG A 89 10.72 3.12 10.58
C ARG A 89 12.06 3.57 9.99
N LYS A 90 12.71 2.66 9.28
CA LYS A 90 13.95 2.96 8.57
C LYS A 90 13.62 3.32 7.12
N GLU A 91 14.01 4.52 6.73
CA GLU A 91 13.91 4.92 5.33
C GLU A 91 15.24 4.64 4.66
N THR A 92 15.27 3.65 3.78
CA THR A 92 16.44 3.32 2.98
C THR A 92 16.14 3.61 1.51
N PRO A 93 17.17 3.93 0.70
CA PRO A 93 16.94 4.11 -0.73
C PRO A 93 16.31 2.90 -1.40
N GLU A 94 16.65 1.70 -0.98
CA GLU A 94 16.08 0.45 -1.50
C GLU A 94 14.65 0.24 -1.07
N GLY A 95 14.28 0.71 0.12
CA GLY A 95 12.91 0.61 0.65
C GLY A 95 12.06 1.82 0.37
N GLY A 96 12.60 2.86 -0.26
CA GLY A 96 11.89 4.10 -0.52
C GLY A 96 10.66 3.88 -1.39
N GLY A 97 9.51 4.43 -0.96
CA GLY A 97 8.28 4.32 -1.72
C GLY A 97 7.50 3.04 -1.49
N ARG A 98 7.86 2.22 -0.51
CA ARG A 98 7.06 1.04 -0.14
C ARG A 98 5.82 1.41 0.66
N VAL A 99 5.90 2.45 1.45
CA VAL A 99 4.80 2.98 2.25
C VAL A 99 4.66 4.47 1.97
N GLY A 100 3.51 5.04 2.32
CA GLY A 100 3.22 6.45 2.08
C GLY A 100 2.00 6.62 1.21
N ILE A 101 1.96 7.72 0.49
CA ILE A 101 0.79 8.12 -0.30
C ILE A 101 1.02 7.79 -1.77
N PHE A 102 0.08 7.07 -2.39
CA PHE A 102 0.17 6.64 -3.78
C PHE A 102 -1.12 6.94 -4.52
N SER A 103 -1.04 7.17 -5.83
CA SER A 103 -2.23 7.03 -6.66
C SER A 103 -2.47 5.54 -6.92
N ILE A 104 -3.73 5.15 -7.05
CA ILE A 104 -4.10 3.76 -7.36
C ILE A 104 -3.46 3.35 -8.69
N GLU A 105 -3.53 4.22 -9.69
CA GLU A 105 -2.99 3.98 -11.02
C GLU A 105 -1.48 3.75 -10.98
N SER A 106 -0.72 4.63 -10.32
CA SER A 106 0.73 4.51 -10.22
C SER A 106 1.17 3.30 -9.39
N PHE A 107 0.41 2.97 -8.35
CA PHE A 107 0.73 1.82 -7.51
C PHE A 107 0.67 0.52 -8.33
N TYR A 108 -0.41 0.32 -9.08
CA TYR A 108 -0.51 -0.88 -9.91
C TYR A 108 0.44 -0.86 -11.09
N GLU A 109 0.64 0.30 -11.74
CA GLU A 109 1.59 0.41 -12.83
C GLU A 109 3.00 0.01 -12.43
N ARG A 110 3.40 0.33 -11.21
CA ARG A 110 4.70 -0.03 -10.65
C ARG A 110 4.96 -1.54 -10.73
N TYR A 111 3.94 -2.36 -10.50
CA TYR A 111 4.08 -3.81 -10.47
C TYR A 111 3.61 -4.49 -11.74
N THR A 112 2.57 -3.97 -12.38
CA THR A 112 1.92 -4.64 -13.50
C THR A 112 2.18 -3.98 -14.86
N GLY A 113 2.66 -2.73 -14.86
CA GLY A 113 2.82 -1.95 -16.07
C GLY A 113 1.53 -1.35 -16.62
N CYS A 114 0.40 -1.51 -15.91
CA CYS A 114 -0.92 -1.07 -16.36
C CYS A 114 -1.54 -0.06 -15.40
N ARG A 115 -2.32 0.90 -15.91
CA ARG A 115 -2.88 2.01 -15.12
C ARG A 115 -4.40 2.03 -15.14
N PRO A 116 -5.08 1.55 -14.11
CA PRO A 116 -4.65 0.62 -13.08
C PRO A 116 -4.83 -0.83 -13.52
N ILE A 117 -5.62 -1.08 -14.56
CA ILE A 117 -6.05 -2.41 -14.98
C ILE A 117 -5.73 -2.59 -16.47
N PRO A 118 -5.29 -3.79 -16.89
CA PRO A 118 -5.11 -4.09 -18.31
C PRO A 118 -6.40 -3.88 -19.09
N THR A 119 -6.28 -3.34 -20.29
CA THR A 119 -7.43 -3.04 -21.17
C THR A 119 -7.68 -4.14 -22.20
N ASP A 120 -6.72 -5.07 -22.39
CA ASP A 120 -6.88 -6.18 -23.31
C ASP A 120 -6.15 -7.42 -22.82
N ASN A 121 -6.40 -8.55 -23.50
CA ASN A 121 -5.83 -9.84 -23.13
C ASN A 121 -4.31 -9.91 -23.28
N ARG A 122 -3.72 -9.12 -24.20
CA ARG A 122 -2.28 -9.10 -24.40
C ARG A 122 -1.57 -8.53 -23.18
N GLN A 123 -2.11 -7.46 -22.61
CA GLN A 123 -1.55 -6.85 -21.41
C GLN A 123 -1.58 -7.84 -20.25
N TRP A 124 -2.70 -8.56 -20.07
CA TRP A 124 -2.79 -9.59 -19.04
C TRP A 124 -1.72 -10.66 -19.20
N PHE A 125 -1.50 -11.09 -20.42
CA PHE A 125 -0.54 -12.19 -20.71
C PHE A 125 0.89 -11.78 -20.35
N TRP A 126 1.25 -10.52 -20.51
CA TRP A 126 2.61 -10.04 -20.29
C TRP A 126 2.96 -9.77 -18.83
N ILE A 127 2.00 -9.79 -17.91
CA ILE A 127 2.27 -9.55 -16.51
C ILE A 127 2.82 -10.84 -15.86
N PRO A 128 4.09 -10.84 -15.38
CA PRO A 128 4.61 -12.01 -14.66
C PRO A 128 3.81 -12.26 -13.40
N GLU A 129 3.57 -13.54 -13.09
CA GLU A 129 2.75 -13.94 -11.95
C GLU A 129 3.29 -13.42 -10.62
N ARG A 130 4.62 -13.34 -10.47
CA ARG A 130 5.20 -12.79 -9.23
C ARG A 130 4.83 -11.34 -9.02
N PHE A 131 4.65 -10.53 -10.08
CA PHE A 131 4.19 -9.14 -9.94
C PHE A 131 2.72 -9.07 -9.58
N LEU A 132 1.90 -9.97 -10.10
CA LEU A 132 0.51 -10.10 -9.67
C LEU A 132 0.45 -10.41 -8.17
N SER A 133 1.31 -11.29 -7.70
CA SER A 133 1.39 -11.66 -6.30
C SER A 133 1.80 -10.47 -5.43
N ILE A 134 2.84 -9.72 -5.82
CA ILE A 134 3.29 -8.53 -5.08
C ILE A 134 2.19 -7.46 -5.03
N ALA A 135 1.51 -7.24 -6.14
CA ALA A 135 0.47 -6.20 -6.23
C ALA A 135 -0.81 -6.55 -5.46
N THR A 136 -0.98 -7.81 -5.06
CA THR A 136 -2.24 -8.29 -4.47
C THR A 136 -2.09 -8.95 -3.11
N ASN A 137 -0.89 -8.95 -2.55
CA ASN A 137 -0.64 -9.50 -1.22
C ASN A 137 -1.12 -8.53 -0.13
N GLY A 138 -0.77 -8.84 1.11
CA GLY A 138 -1.01 -7.93 2.24
C GLY A 138 -2.46 -7.80 2.61
N GLU A 139 -2.79 -6.66 3.21
CA GLU A 139 -4.12 -6.43 3.78
C GLU A 139 -4.57 -4.99 3.53
N VAL A 140 -5.84 -4.82 3.20
CA VAL A 140 -6.49 -3.50 3.08
C VAL A 140 -7.24 -3.24 4.39
N PHE A 141 -6.93 -2.13 5.05
CA PHE A 141 -7.56 -1.76 6.31
C PHE A 141 -8.84 -0.95 6.10
N LEU A 142 -8.87 -0.16 5.03
CA LEU A 142 -9.98 0.74 4.72
C LEU A 142 -10.03 0.97 3.21
N ASP A 143 -11.22 0.94 2.63
CA ASP A 143 -11.43 1.32 1.23
C ASP A 143 -12.86 1.84 1.07
N GLN A 144 -13.03 3.16 1.13
CA GLN A 144 -14.34 3.79 1.15
C GLN A 144 -15.14 3.57 -0.13
N GLN A 145 -14.50 3.71 -1.30
CA GLN A 145 -15.19 3.53 -2.58
C GLN A 145 -15.00 2.13 -3.19
N GLY A 146 -14.06 1.37 -2.69
CA GLY A 146 -13.79 0.04 -3.20
C GLY A 146 -12.97 -0.01 -4.48
N GLU A 147 -12.48 1.12 -5.01
CA GLU A 147 -11.71 1.16 -6.26
C GLU A 147 -10.41 0.36 -6.16
N PHE A 148 -9.66 0.54 -5.08
CA PHE A 148 -8.42 -0.20 -4.88
C PHE A 148 -8.68 -1.69 -4.69
N SER A 149 -9.64 -2.04 -3.85
CA SER A 149 -9.99 -3.45 -3.58
C SER A 149 -10.54 -4.14 -4.83
N LYS A 150 -11.27 -3.43 -5.67
CA LYS A 150 -11.77 -3.97 -6.93
C LYS A 150 -10.62 -4.35 -7.86
N ALA A 151 -9.65 -3.46 -8.04
CA ALA A 151 -8.47 -3.76 -8.84
C ALA A 151 -7.66 -4.91 -8.24
N LYS A 152 -7.47 -4.91 -6.93
CA LYS A 152 -6.76 -5.97 -6.21
C LYS A 152 -7.41 -7.33 -6.45
N ARG A 153 -8.74 -7.42 -6.33
CA ARG A 153 -9.46 -8.68 -6.59
C ARG A 153 -9.33 -9.13 -8.02
N LEU A 154 -9.37 -8.20 -8.97
CA LEU A 154 -9.26 -8.52 -10.40
C LEU A 154 -7.88 -9.11 -10.71
N TYR A 155 -6.82 -8.48 -10.24
CA TYR A 155 -5.46 -9.01 -10.41
C TYR A 155 -5.30 -10.36 -9.71
N ARG A 156 -5.81 -10.49 -8.49
CA ARG A 156 -5.73 -11.73 -7.73
C ARG A 156 -6.40 -12.89 -8.44
N SER A 157 -7.51 -12.64 -9.13
CA SER A 157 -8.24 -13.68 -9.87
C SER A 157 -7.44 -14.25 -11.04
N ARG A 158 -6.38 -13.57 -11.48
CA ARG A 158 -5.52 -14.00 -12.57
C ARG A 158 -4.32 -14.84 -12.12
N ILE A 159 -4.11 -14.96 -10.82
CA ILE A 159 -3.03 -15.81 -10.28
C ILE A 159 -3.47 -17.26 -10.47
N ARG A 160 -2.61 -18.05 -11.12
CA ARG A 160 -2.89 -19.46 -11.35
C ARG A 160 -2.65 -20.23 -10.04
N VAL A 161 -3.69 -20.94 -9.62
CA VAL A 161 -3.58 -21.88 -8.50
C VAL A 161 -3.25 -23.24 -9.11
N ILE A 162 -2.07 -23.75 -8.81
CA ILE A 162 -1.67 -25.09 -9.24
C ILE A 162 -2.02 -26.08 -8.14
#